data_300a3f238acf9b180d071e7efe6073da
#
_entry.id   300a3f238acf9b180d071e7efe6073da
#
_cell.length_a   1.000
_cell.length_b   1.000
_cell.length_c   1.000
_cell.angle_alpha   90.00
_cell.angle_beta   90.00
_cell.angle_gamma   90.00
#
_symmetry.space_group_name_H-M   'P 1'
#
loop_
_entity.id
_entity.type
_entity.pdbx_description
1 polymer ?
#
loop_
_entity_poly.entity_id
_entity_poly.type
_entity_poly.pdbx_seq_one_letter_code
_entity_poly.pdbx_strand_id
1 'polypeptide(L)'
;MELFELKNKSVLITGSSRGIGKSIAWQCAKAGAKVIISSRKYDVCEATAKEINDDIGGDVAFPIACNISDKDQLANLVIQSKELIGQIDVLVCNAASNPHMGSSLEISEEAFDKIINNNIKSNHLLCNLVLPEMIERKDGVIIIISSIGGFRGNSIIGTYAMTKAADMALARNLAVEFGQHNIRANTIAPGLIKTDMAKALWENPDILKSVTATNPMRRIGEPDEIGGIAGMLGCKAGSYINGQTIVADGGSTILG
;
A
#
# COMPACT_ATOMS: atom_id res chain seq x y z
N MET A 1 -19.70 -6.32 13.42
CA MET A 1 -20.00 -4.87 13.13
C MET A 1 -20.01 -4.68 11.61
N GLU A 2 -21.19 -4.67 11.03
CA GLU A 2 -21.39 -4.75 9.55
C GLU A 2 -20.63 -3.68 8.75
N LEU A 3 -20.45 -2.47 9.28
CA LEU A 3 -19.71 -1.38 8.60
C LEU A 3 -18.23 -1.67 8.36
N PHE A 4 -17.62 -2.50 9.20
CA PHE A 4 -16.18 -2.82 9.15
C PHE A 4 -15.89 -4.20 8.56
N GLU A 5 -16.91 -4.87 8.01
CA GLU A 5 -16.74 -6.18 7.38
C GLU A 5 -16.37 -6.06 5.90
N LEU A 6 -15.52 -6.97 5.47
CA LEU A 6 -15.12 -7.18 4.08
C LEU A 6 -15.62 -8.55 3.56
N LYS A 7 -16.69 -9.09 4.15
CA LYS A 7 -17.29 -10.36 3.72
C LYS A 7 -17.62 -10.31 2.23
N ASN A 8 -17.24 -11.35 1.53
CA ASN A 8 -17.44 -11.50 0.08
C ASN A 8 -16.69 -10.44 -0.76
N LYS A 9 -15.70 -9.74 -0.20
CA LYS A 9 -14.82 -8.84 -0.90
C LYS A 9 -13.49 -9.52 -1.21
N SER A 10 -12.89 -9.12 -2.31
CA SER A 10 -11.61 -9.63 -2.80
C SER A 10 -10.60 -8.49 -2.85
N VAL A 11 -9.44 -8.68 -2.24
CA VAL A 11 -8.41 -7.65 -2.08
C VAL A 11 -7.10 -8.09 -2.73
N LEU A 12 -6.61 -7.33 -3.68
CA LEU A 12 -5.27 -7.49 -4.25
C LEU A 12 -4.29 -6.52 -3.59
N ILE A 13 -3.23 -7.04 -2.96
CA ILE A 13 -2.23 -6.21 -2.28
C ILE A 13 -0.83 -6.48 -2.84
N THR A 14 -0.17 -5.47 -3.40
CA THR A 14 1.22 -5.59 -3.84
C THR A 14 2.20 -5.42 -2.67
N GLY A 15 3.32 -6.16 -2.68
CA GLY A 15 4.31 -6.10 -1.60
C GLY A 15 3.79 -6.61 -0.26
N SER A 16 2.90 -7.61 -0.28
CA SER A 16 2.17 -8.09 0.90
C SER A 16 2.79 -9.30 1.60
N SER A 17 4.00 -9.72 1.24
CA SER A 17 4.69 -10.81 1.93
C SER A 17 5.35 -10.42 3.25
N ARG A 18 5.37 -9.13 3.63
CA ARG A 18 5.94 -8.61 4.89
C ARG A 18 5.48 -7.17 5.19
N GLY A 19 5.79 -6.69 6.38
CA GLY A 19 5.59 -5.30 6.81
C GLY A 19 4.14 -4.82 6.66
N ILE A 20 3.97 -3.59 6.20
CA ILE A 20 2.65 -2.95 6.04
C ILE A 20 1.73 -3.80 5.15
N GLY A 21 2.21 -4.26 3.99
CA GLY A 21 1.40 -5.04 3.06
C GLY A 21 0.90 -6.37 3.67
N LYS A 22 1.74 -7.08 4.45
CA LYS A 22 1.33 -8.29 5.18
C LYS A 22 0.25 -7.97 6.20
N SER A 23 0.44 -6.89 6.97
CA SER A 23 -0.56 -6.46 7.94
C SER A 23 -1.89 -6.08 7.28
N ILE A 24 -1.86 -5.34 6.16
CA ILE A 24 -3.09 -5.03 5.40
C ILE A 24 -3.80 -6.32 4.98
N ALA A 25 -3.07 -7.30 4.43
CA ALA A 25 -3.65 -8.57 4.02
C ALA A 25 -4.30 -9.30 5.20
N TRP A 26 -3.61 -9.33 6.34
CA TRP A 26 -4.10 -9.98 7.55
C TRP A 26 -5.37 -9.30 8.11
N GLN A 27 -5.37 -7.97 8.22
CA GLN A 27 -6.54 -7.23 8.70
C GLN A 27 -7.75 -7.35 7.75
N CYS A 28 -7.51 -7.33 6.42
CA CYS A 28 -8.57 -7.56 5.45
C CYS A 28 -9.12 -9.00 5.54
N ALA A 29 -8.27 -10.01 5.69
CA ALA A 29 -8.69 -11.40 5.88
C ALA A 29 -9.50 -11.58 7.18
N LYS A 30 -9.07 -10.98 8.30
CA LYS A 30 -9.83 -10.94 9.57
C LYS A 30 -11.19 -10.27 9.42
N ALA A 31 -11.31 -9.27 8.54
CA ALA A 31 -12.58 -8.64 8.22
C ALA A 31 -13.48 -9.48 7.27
N GLY A 32 -13.00 -10.65 6.81
CA GLY A 32 -13.76 -11.60 5.98
C GLY A 32 -13.48 -11.54 4.49
N ALA A 33 -12.43 -10.84 4.05
CA ALA A 33 -12.03 -10.79 2.64
C ALA A 33 -11.22 -12.01 2.21
N LYS A 34 -11.27 -12.32 0.90
CA LYS A 34 -10.21 -13.08 0.23
C LYS A 34 -9.09 -12.13 -0.17
N VAL A 35 -7.84 -12.52 0.02
CA VAL A 35 -6.68 -11.65 -0.21
C VAL A 35 -5.63 -12.31 -1.10
N ILE A 36 -5.05 -11.54 -2.02
CA ILE A 36 -3.87 -11.96 -2.79
C ILE A 36 -2.61 -11.46 -2.10
N ILE A 37 -1.71 -12.38 -1.80
CA ILE A 37 -0.38 -12.11 -1.27
C ILE A 37 0.60 -12.06 -2.43
N SER A 38 1.12 -10.88 -2.74
CA SER A 38 2.00 -10.71 -3.90
C SER A 38 3.31 -10.01 -3.57
N SER A 39 4.39 -10.62 -3.98
CA SER A 39 5.75 -10.09 -3.98
C SER A 39 6.61 -10.82 -5.03
N ARG A 40 7.89 -10.47 -5.17
CA ARG A 40 8.77 -11.05 -6.20
C ARG A 40 9.09 -12.53 -6.02
N LYS A 41 8.98 -13.07 -4.81
CA LYS A 41 9.34 -14.46 -4.47
C LYS A 41 8.10 -15.23 -4.08
N TYR A 42 7.79 -16.27 -4.84
CA TYR A 42 6.60 -17.10 -4.63
C TYR A 42 6.62 -17.80 -3.26
N ASP A 43 7.75 -18.40 -2.89
CA ASP A 43 7.95 -19.11 -1.63
C ASP A 43 7.63 -18.23 -0.40
N VAL A 44 8.00 -16.95 -0.45
CA VAL A 44 7.70 -15.99 0.63
C VAL A 44 6.21 -15.59 0.64
N CYS A 45 5.60 -15.48 -0.55
CA CYS A 45 4.15 -15.23 -0.64
C CYS A 45 3.36 -16.42 -0.11
N GLU A 46 3.75 -17.64 -0.48
CA GLU A 46 3.13 -18.88 -0.05
C GLU A 46 3.21 -19.08 1.47
N ALA A 47 4.39 -18.86 2.06
CA ALA A 47 4.56 -18.93 3.51
C ALA A 47 3.65 -17.93 4.23
N THR A 48 3.55 -16.69 3.72
CA THR A 48 2.67 -15.65 4.30
C THR A 48 1.19 -16.00 4.12
N ALA A 49 0.80 -16.51 2.95
CA ALA A 49 -0.58 -16.93 2.70
C ALA A 49 -0.97 -18.09 3.64
N LYS A 50 -0.08 -19.07 3.81
CA LYS A 50 -0.29 -20.18 4.75
C LYS A 50 -0.47 -19.67 6.18
N GLU A 51 0.38 -18.78 6.64
CA GLU A 51 0.31 -18.20 8.00
C GLU A 51 -1.04 -17.50 8.25
N ILE A 52 -1.55 -16.74 7.25
CA ILE A 52 -2.87 -16.09 7.33
C ILE A 52 -3.99 -17.14 7.33
N ASN A 53 -3.92 -18.14 6.46
CA ASN A 53 -4.92 -19.20 6.38
C ASN A 53 -5.00 -20.03 7.65
N ASP A 54 -3.86 -20.33 8.26
CA ASP A 54 -3.79 -21.06 9.53
C ASP A 54 -4.42 -20.25 10.69
N ASP A 55 -4.20 -18.91 10.73
CA ASP A 55 -4.77 -18.02 11.76
C ASP A 55 -6.29 -17.79 11.60
N ILE A 56 -6.76 -17.67 10.36
CA ILE A 56 -8.18 -17.39 10.06
C ILE A 56 -9.02 -18.68 10.07
N GLY A 57 -8.40 -19.83 9.76
CA GLY A 57 -9.08 -21.12 9.70
C GLY A 57 -9.78 -21.38 8.36
N GLY A 58 -9.17 -21.02 7.23
CA GLY A 58 -9.72 -21.29 5.90
C GLY A 58 -8.84 -20.77 4.76
N ASP A 59 -9.19 -21.13 3.54
CA ASP A 59 -8.48 -20.71 2.32
C ASP A 59 -8.93 -19.30 1.90
N VAL A 60 -8.38 -18.27 2.55
CA VAL A 60 -8.71 -16.87 2.31
C VAL A 60 -7.54 -16.08 1.71
N ALA A 61 -6.30 -16.55 1.83
CA ALA A 61 -5.10 -15.92 1.31
C ALA A 61 -4.44 -16.76 0.23
N PHE A 62 -4.11 -16.17 -0.92
CA PHE A 62 -3.61 -16.86 -2.11
C PHE A 62 -2.31 -16.19 -2.58
N PRO A 63 -1.22 -16.96 -2.80
CA PRO A 63 0.07 -16.42 -3.21
C PRO A 63 0.18 -16.25 -4.72
N ILE A 64 0.69 -15.09 -5.19
CA ILE A 64 1.09 -14.85 -6.58
C ILE A 64 2.41 -14.09 -6.60
N ALA A 65 3.42 -14.65 -7.30
CA ALA A 65 4.66 -13.92 -7.51
C ALA A 65 4.48 -12.84 -8.58
N CYS A 66 4.98 -11.62 -8.30
CA CYS A 66 4.97 -10.53 -9.26
C CYS A 66 6.12 -9.55 -9.00
N ASN A 67 6.87 -9.23 -10.06
CA ASN A 67 7.75 -8.08 -10.07
C ASN A 67 7.00 -6.88 -10.63
N ILE A 68 6.71 -5.89 -9.78
CA ILE A 68 5.92 -4.71 -10.15
C ILE A 68 6.59 -3.81 -11.20
N SER A 69 7.89 -3.94 -11.45
CA SER A 69 8.58 -3.20 -12.54
C SER A 69 8.29 -3.76 -13.93
N ASP A 70 7.68 -4.93 -14.02
CA ASP A 70 7.37 -5.65 -15.25
C ASP A 70 5.85 -5.55 -15.54
N LYS A 71 5.52 -4.87 -16.64
CA LYS A 71 4.12 -4.63 -17.01
C LYS A 71 3.34 -5.91 -17.35
N ASP A 72 4.03 -6.92 -17.91
CA ASP A 72 3.38 -8.17 -18.30
C ASP A 72 3.10 -9.02 -17.06
N GLN A 73 3.99 -8.97 -16.05
CA GLN A 73 3.73 -9.59 -14.75
C GLN A 73 2.61 -8.87 -13.98
N LEU A 74 2.47 -7.54 -14.10
CA LEU A 74 1.33 -6.81 -13.52
C LEU A 74 0.00 -7.24 -14.16
N ALA A 75 -0.04 -7.38 -15.48
CA ALA A 75 -1.23 -7.88 -16.19
C ALA A 75 -1.56 -9.31 -15.75
N ASN A 76 -0.57 -10.19 -15.71
CA ASN A 76 -0.71 -11.56 -15.21
C ASN A 76 -1.18 -11.63 -13.75
N LEU A 77 -0.66 -10.75 -12.89
CA LEU A 77 -1.11 -10.66 -11.50
C LEU A 77 -2.61 -10.42 -11.40
N VAL A 78 -3.14 -9.48 -12.19
CA VAL A 78 -4.58 -9.18 -12.21
C VAL A 78 -5.39 -10.37 -12.74
N ILE A 79 -4.93 -11.02 -13.82
CA ILE A 79 -5.59 -12.19 -14.40
C ILE A 79 -5.65 -13.34 -13.39
N GLN A 80 -4.51 -13.76 -12.83
CA GLN A 80 -4.45 -14.84 -11.86
C GLN A 80 -5.22 -14.51 -10.56
N SER A 81 -5.20 -13.24 -10.14
CA SER A 81 -6.01 -12.83 -8.99
C SER A 81 -7.49 -13.09 -9.24
N LYS A 82 -8.00 -12.74 -10.41
CA LYS A 82 -9.41 -12.96 -10.79
C LYS A 82 -9.76 -14.44 -10.88
N GLU A 83 -8.85 -15.28 -11.32
CA GLU A 83 -9.04 -16.75 -11.34
C GLU A 83 -9.18 -17.34 -9.92
N LEU A 84 -8.42 -16.81 -8.94
CA LEU A 84 -8.38 -17.33 -7.57
C LEU A 84 -9.47 -16.77 -6.67
N ILE A 85 -9.72 -15.47 -6.75
CA ILE A 85 -10.62 -14.77 -5.80
C ILE A 85 -11.82 -14.10 -6.46
N GLY A 86 -12.00 -14.27 -7.78
CA GLY A 86 -13.04 -13.62 -8.56
C GLY A 86 -12.68 -12.16 -8.87
N GLN A 87 -13.67 -11.28 -8.89
CA GLN A 87 -13.45 -9.85 -9.14
C GLN A 87 -12.52 -9.24 -8.07
N ILE A 88 -11.81 -8.16 -8.41
CA ILE A 88 -11.01 -7.39 -7.45
C ILE A 88 -11.84 -6.21 -6.96
N ASP A 89 -12.30 -6.25 -5.70
CA ASP A 89 -13.08 -5.18 -5.09
C ASP A 89 -12.20 -4.06 -4.54
N VAL A 90 -11.04 -4.42 -4.00
CA VAL A 90 -10.08 -3.50 -3.41
C VAL A 90 -8.69 -3.77 -3.99
N LEU A 91 -8.09 -2.75 -4.59
CA LEU A 91 -6.68 -2.75 -4.98
C LEU A 91 -5.87 -1.97 -3.95
N VAL A 92 -4.80 -2.57 -3.41
CA VAL A 92 -3.84 -1.90 -2.53
C VAL A 92 -2.46 -1.85 -3.20
N CYS A 93 -2.08 -0.68 -3.69
CA CYS A 93 -0.75 -0.39 -4.20
C CYS A 93 0.18 -0.07 -3.02
N ASN A 94 0.86 -1.10 -2.49
CA ASN A 94 1.75 -0.96 -1.35
C ASN A 94 3.24 -1.17 -1.70
N ALA A 95 3.53 -1.98 -2.71
CA ALA A 95 4.92 -2.23 -3.11
C ALA A 95 5.62 -0.94 -3.56
N ALA A 96 6.80 -0.71 -3.03
CA ALA A 96 7.64 0.43 -3.39
C ALA A 96 9.13 0.07 -3.26
N SER A 97 10.00 0.90 -3.83
CA SER A 97 11.45 0.80 -3.67
C SER A 97 12.08 2.17 -3.44
N ASN A 98 13.18 2.16 -2.68
CA ASN A 98 14.05 3.31 -2.51
C ASN A 98 15.52 2.84 -2.49
N PRO A 99 16.14 2.59 -3.65
CA PRO A 99 17.52 2.13 -3.72
C PRO A 99 18.57 3.22 -3.48
N HIS A 100 18.18 4.49 -3.39
CA HIS A 100 19.10 5.61 -3.18
C HIS A 100 18.78 6.38 -1.90
N MET A 101 19.81 6.62 -1.11
CA MET A 101 19.77 7.49 0.07
C MET A 101 20.97 8.44 0.01
N GLY A 102 20.73 9.73 -0.24
CA GLY A 102 21.75 10.73 -0.40
C GLY A 102 21.28 11.95 -1.21
N SER A 103 22.22 12.77 -1.64
CA SER A 103 21.94 13.96 -2.45
C SER A 103 21.28 13.62 -3.79
N SER A 104 20.37 14.46 -4.26
CA SER A 104 19.79 14.35 -5.61
C SER A 104 20.80 14.46 -6.73
N LEU A 105 22.00 15.03 -6.45
CA LEU A 105 23.10 15.10 -7.42
C LEU A 105 23.84 13.78 -7.58
N GLU A 106 23.69 12.86 -6.64
CA GLU A 106 24.43 11.57 -6.60
C GLU A 106 23.59 10.38 -7.04
N ILE A 107 22.28 10.58 -7.29
CA ILE A 107 21.41 9.49 -7.76
C ILE A 107 21.79 9.11 -9.19
N SER A 108 22.02 7.82 -9.44
CA SER A 108 22.21 7.32 -10.79
C SER A 108 20.89 7.30 -11.56
N GLU A 109 20.95 7.43 -12.89
CA GLU A 109 19.78 7.31 -13.77
C GLU A 109 19.05 5.99 -13.57
N GLU A 110 19.77 4.87 -13.42
CA GLU A 110 19.19 3.55 -13.13
C GLU A 110 18.40 3.53 -11.82
N ALA A 111 18.94 4.13 -10.75
CA ALA A 111 18.26 4.20 -9.47
C ALA A 111 17.03 5.12 -9.54
N PHE A 112 17.13 6.25 -10.24
CA PHE A 112 16.03 7.16 -10.49
C PHE A 112 14.89 6.44 -11.25
N ASP A 113 15.20 5.84 -12.39
CA ASP A 113 14.23 5.12 -13.22
C ASP A 113 13.56 3.99 -12.45
N LYS A 114 14.31 3.25 -11.64
CA LYS A 114 13.76 2.19 -10.80
C LYS A 114 12.78 2.73 -9.77
N ILE A 115 13.06 3.87 -9.15
CA ILE A 115 12.14 4.52 -8.20
C ILE A 115 10.86 4.95 -8.92
N ILE A 116 10.97 5.64 -10.07
CA ILE A 116 9.82 6.10 -10.86
C ILE A 116 8.98 4.92 -11.36
N ASN A 117 9.64 3.92 -11.94
CA ASN A 117 8.97 2.73 -12.47
C ASN A 117 8.19 1.98 -11.39
N ASN A 118 8.84 1.74 -10.23
CA ASN A 118 8.23 0.96 -9.17
C ASN A 118 7.17 1.71 -8.37
N ASN A 119 7.36 3.00 -8.14
CA ASN A 119 6.51 3.73 -7.20
C ASN A 119 5.39 4.52 -7.89
N ILE A 120 5.58 4.93 -9.16
CA ILE A 120 4.57 5.70 -9.90
C ILE A 120 3.95 4.87 -11.02
N LYS A 121 4.80 4.40 -11.97
CA LYS A 121 4.30 3.75 -13.17
C LYS A 121 3.57 2.44 -12.88
N SER A 122 4.09 1.62 -11.96
CA SER A 122 3.43 0.37 -11.58
C SER A 122 2.06 0.60 -10.94
N ASN A 123 1.93 1.61 -10.06
CA ASN A 123 0.67 1.96 -9.42
C ASN A 123 -0.37 2.42 -10.46
N HIS A 124 0.05 3.31 -11.39
CA HIS A 124 -0.82 3.76 -12.48
C HIS A 124 -1.28 2.60 -13.38
N LEU A 125 -0.35 1.71 -13.78
CA LEU A 125 -0.69 0.55 -14.61
C LEU A 125 -1.64 -0.41 -13.91
N LEU A 126 -1.43 -0.72 -12.63
CA LEU A 126 -2.34 -1.56 -11.86
C LEU A 126 -3.73 -0.95 -11.75
N CYS A 127 -3.83 0.35 -11.46
CA CYS A 127 -5.12 1.04 -11.44
C CYS A 127 -5.85 0.88 -12.79
N ASN A 128 -5.15 1.10 -13.91
CA ASN A 128 -5.74 0.97 -15.25
C ASN A 128 -6.19 -0.46 -15.59
N LEU A 129 -5.55 -1.48 -15.02
CA LEU A 129 -5.92 -2.88 -15.23
C LEU A 129 -7.20 -3.29 -14.49
N VAL A 130 -7.49 -2.68 -13.33
CA VAL A 130 -8.67 -3.05 -12.51
C VAL A 130 -9.87 -2.12 -12.74
N LEU A 131 -9.62 -0.85 -13.11
CA LEU A 131 -10.66 0.17 -13.26
C LEU A 131 -11.78 -0.19 -14.24
N PRO A 132 -11.53 -0.74 -15.44
CA PRO A 132 -12.61 -1.02 -16.39
C PRO A 132 -13.74 -1.86 -15.80
N GLU A 133 -13.38 -2.93 -15.08
CA GLU A 133 -14.35 -3.82 -14.43
C GLU A 133 -15.01 -3.17 -13.20
N MET A 134 -14.26 -2.38 -12.42
CA MET A 134 -14.82 -1.60 -11.32
C MET A 134 -15.86 -0.58 -11.84
N ILE A 135 -15.59 0.10 -12.95
CA ILE A 135 -16.50 1.06 -13.57
C ILE A 135 -17.78 0.38 -14.07
N GLU A 136 -17.65 -0.78 -14.74
CA GLU A 136 -18.79 -1.53 -15.25
C GLU A 136 -19.78 -1.93 -14.15
N ARG A 137 -19.24 -2.46 -13.02
CA ARG A 137 -20.10 -2.87 -11.87
C ARG A 137 -20.44 -1.72 -10.92
N LYS A 138 -19.86 -0.51 -11.13
CA LYS A 138 -20.05 0.67 -10.26
C LYS A 138 -19.69 0.40 -8.81
N ASP A 139 -18.62 -0.32 -8.57
CA ASP A 139 -18.09 -0.61 -7.23
C ASP A 139 -16.59 -0.91 -7.29
N GLY A 140 -15.80 -0.17 -6.52
CA GLY A 140 -14.36 -0.39 -6.44
C GLY A 140 -13.66 0.54 -5.46
N VAL A 141 -12.57 0.05 -4.88
CA VAL A 141 -11.72 0.83 -3.96
C VAL A 141 -10.27 0.70 -4.37
N ILE A 142 -9.57 1.82 -4.45
CA ILE A 142 -8.13 1.90 -4.67
C ILE A 142 -7.49 2.56 -3.45
N ILE A 143 -6.50 1.90 -2.87
CA ILE A 143 -5.72 2.40 -1.74
C ILE A 143 -4.25 2.41 -2.15
N ILE A 144 -3.58 3.55 -2.02
CA ILE A 144 -2.16 3.68 -2.34
C ILE A 144 -1.39 3.99 -1.06
N ILE A 145 -0.38 3.19 -0.74
CA ILE A 145 0.47 3.45 0.42
C ILE A 145 1.55 4.46 0.02
N SER A 146 1.32 5.69 0.46
CA SER A 146 2.21 6.83 0.28
C SER A 146 3.22 6.93 1.43
N SER A 147 3.53 8.12 1.89
CA SER A 147 4.39 8.43 3.04
C SER A 147 4.22 9.89 3.44
N ILE A 148 4.46 10.21 4.71
CA ILE A 148 4.60 11.61 5.14
C ILE A 148 5.74 12.34 4.40
N GLY A 149 6.70 11.59 3.83
CA GLY A 149 7.72 12.14 2.94
C GLY A 149 7.15 12.89 1.72
N GLY A 150 5.95 12.54 1.27
CA GLY A 150 5.27 13.24 0.17
C GLY A 150 4.79 14.66 0.51
N PHE A 151 4.77 15.05 1.78
CA PHE A 151 4.40 16.40 2.24
C PHE A 151 5.60 17.32 2.48
N ARG A 152 6.83 16.78 2.50
CA ARG A 152 8.03 17.50 2.95
C ARG A 152 9.17 17.36 1.96
N GLY A 153 10.01 18.40 1.87
CA GLY A 153 11.34 18.27 1.29
C GLY A 153 12.22 17.34 2.13
N ASN A 154 13.10 16.59 1.50
CA ASN A 154 14.03 15.70 2.16
C ASN A 154 15.36 15.65 1.41
N SER A 155 16.47 15.90 2.10
CA SER A 155 17.82 15.92 1.52
C SER A 155 18.43 14.53 1.29
N ILE A 156 17.81 13.47 1.81
CA ILE A 156 18.35 12.10 1.77
C ILE A 156 17.50 11.19 0.89
N ILE A 157 16.17 11.34 0.91
CA ILE A 157 15.23 10.49 0.17
C ILE A 157 14.36 11.31 -0.80
N GLY A 158 14.91 12.38 -1.39
CA GLY A 158 14.17 13.36 -2.20
C GLY A 158 13.38 12.74 -3.34
N THR A 159 14.01 11.88 -4.16
CA THR A 159 13.34 11.20 -5.29
C THR A 159 12.21 10.27 -4.81
N TYR A 160 12.42 9.51 -3.74
CA TYR A 160 11.36 8.71 -3.13
C TYR A 160 10.21 9.61 -2.65
N ALA A 161 10.50 10.70 -1.94
CA ALA A 161 9.51 11.64 -1.42
C ALA A 161 8.65 12.22 -2.56
N MET A 162 9.28 12.58 -3.69
CA MET A 162 8.59 13.03 -4.90
C MET A 162 7.58 11.98 -5.40
N THR A 163 7.93 10.70 -5.43
CA THR A 163 6.98 9.64 -5.85
C THR A 163 5.82 9.51 -4.88
N LYS A 164 6.05 9.74 -3.59
CA LYS A 164 4.99 9.67 -2.57
C LYS A 164 4.02 10.86 -2.67
N ALA A 165 4.48 12.03 -3.10
CA ALA A 165 3.59 13.13 -3.48
C ALA A 165 2.76 12.80 -4.75
N ALA A 166 3.39 12.14 -5.73
CA ALA A 166 2.70 11.68 -6.94
C ALA A 166 1.60 10.65 -6.64
N ASP A 167 1.80 9.74 -5.68
CA ASP A 167 0.77 8.81 -5.20
C ASP A 167 -0.49 9.55 -4.72
N MET A 168 -0.32 10.65 -3.96
CA MET A 168 -1.43 11.47 -3.46
C MET A 168 -2.17 12.17 -4.62
N ALA A 169 -1.43 12.64 -5.63
CA ALA A 169 -2.03 13.23 -6.82
C ALA A 169 -2.80 12.21 -7.64
N LEU A 170 -2.25 11.00 -7.83
CA LEU A 170 -2.92 9.90 -8.52
C LEU A 170 -4.26 9.57 -7.87
N ALA A 171 -4.29 9.39 -6.55
CA ALA A 171 -5.53 9.07 -5.84
C ALA A 171 -6.60 10.17 -6.01
N ARG A 172 -6.20 11.47 -5.94
CA ARG A 172 -7.13 12.58 -6.18
C ARG A 172 -7.71 12.57 -7.60
N ASN A 173 -6.85 12.34 -8.60
CA ASN A 173 -7.30 12.29 -9.99
C ASN A 173 -8.28 11.14 -10.23
N LEU A 174 -7.97 9.94 -9.74
CA LEU A 174 -8.86 8.77 -9.84
C LEU A 174 -10.19 9.01 -9.13
N ALA A 175 -10.17 9.66 -7.96
CA ALA A 175 -11.38 9.99 -7.21
C ALA A 175 -12.29 10.98 -7.95
N VAL A 176 -11.71 12.00 -8.60
CA VAL A 176 -12.47 12.99 -9.38
C VAL A 176 -13.02 12.38 -10.66
N GLU A 177 -12.21 11.61 -11.38
CA GLU A 177 -12.58 11.06 -12.67
C GLU A 177 -13.63 9.94 -12.56
N PHE A 178 -13.47 9.04 -11.59
CA PHE A 178 -14.28 7.82 -11.48
C PHE A 178 -15.24 7.79 -10.31
N GLY A 179 -15.31 8.84 -9.48
CA GLY A 179 -16.22 8.90 -8.34
C GLY A 179 -17.70 8.77 -8.72
N GLN A 180 -18.11 9.26 -9.90
CA GLN A 180 -19.46 9.08 -10.44
C GLN A 180 -19.84 7.60 -10.70
N HIS A 181 -18.86 6.72 -10.80
CA HIS A 181 -19.01 5.28 -10.92
C HIS A 181 -18.90 4.54 -9.59
N ASN A 182 -19.00 5.26 -8.46
CA ASN A 182 -18.83 4.71 -7.11
C ASN A 182 -17.44 4.08 -6.90
N ILE A 183 -16.40 4.61 -7.57
CA ILE A 183 -15.01 4.25 -7.35
C ILE A 183 -14.40 5.21 -6.34
N ARG A 184 -13.80 4.67 -5.29
CA ARG A 184 -13.07 5.45 -4.29
C ARG A 184 -11.57 5.22 -4.40
N ALA A 185 -10.80 6.29 -4.41
CA ALA A 185 -9.35 6.21 -4.42
C ALA A 185 -8.77 7.10 -3.32
N ASN A 186 -7.98 6.52 -2.42
CA ASN A 186 -7.39 7.24 -1.30
C ASN A 186 -5.92 6.83 -1.10
N THR A 187 -5.17 7.66 -0.41
CA THR A 187 -3.82 7.30 0.06
C THR A 187 -3.78 7.19 1.57
N ILE A 188 -2.89 6.34 2.06
CA ILE A 188 -2.44 6.36 3.45
C ILE A 188 -1.01 6.89 3.42
N ALA A 189 -0.69 7.84 4.29
CA ALA A 189 0.64 8.41 4.44
C ALA A 189 1.21 8.05 5.83
N PRO A 190 1.91 6.90 5.95
CA PRO A 190 2.53 6.51 7.19
C PRO A 190 3.70 7.41 7.58
N GLY A 191 3.92 7.57 8.88
CA GLY A 191 5.19 8.00 9.45
C GLY A 191 6.24 6.88 9.42
N LEU A 192 7.20 6.91 10.34
CA LEU A 192 8.14 5.80 10.50
C LEU A 192 7.43 4.60 11.12
N ILE A 193 7.34 3.51 10.36
CA ILE A 193 6.72 2.25 10.76
C ILE A 193 7.81 1.17 10.89
N LYS A 194 7.70 0.32 11.91
CA LYS A 194 8.63 -0.77 12.18
C LYS A 194 8.51 -1.88 11.12
N THR A 195 9.27 -1.73 10.04
CA THR A 195 9.29 -2.64 8.89
C THR A 195 10.72 -2.94 8.46
N ASP A 196 10.93 -4.02 7.71
CA ASP A 196 12.24 -4.32 7.12
C ASP A 196 12.75 -3.21 6.20
N MET A 197 11.85 -2.54 5.47
CA MET A 197 12.21 -1.43 4.59
C MET A 197 12.84 -0.26 5.37
N ALA A 198 12.36 -0.01 6.58
CA ALA A 198 12.82 1.05 7.45
C ALA A 198 13.86 0.58 8.50
N LYS A 199 14.33 -0.67 8.38
CA LYS A 199 15.18 -1.32 9.38
C LYS A 199 16.43 -0.49 9.74
N ALA A 200 17.12 0.05 8.74
CA ALA A 200 18.27 0.91 8.93
C ALA A 200 17.99 2.18 9.77
N LEU A 201 16.74 2.62 9.84
CA LEU A 201 16.33 3.80 10.59
C LEU A 201 15.99 3.47 12.04
N TRP A 202 15.30 2.36 12.29
CA TRP A 202 14.82 2.04 13.63
C TRP A 202 15.75 1.09 14.41
N GLU A 203 16.68 0.38 13.77
CA GLU A 203 17.76 -0.37 14.45
C GLU A 203 18.93 0.53 14.89
N ASN A 204 19.06 1.73 14.32
CA ASN A 204 20.06 2.68 14.77
C ASN A 204 19.51 3.46 16.00
N PRO A 205 20.09 3.30 17.20
CA PRO A 205 19.56 3.92 18.43
C PRO A 205 19.52 5.45 18.36
N ASP A 206 20.50 6.08 17.71
CA ASP A 206 20.58 7.54 17.62
C ASP A 206 19.52 8.11 16.68
N ILE A 207 19.31 7.45 15.54
CA ILE A 207 18.24 7.82 14.60
C ILE A 207 16.87 7.59 15.25
N LEU A 208 16.66 6.43 15.86
CA LEU A 208 15.42 6.11 16.56
C LEU A 208 15.11 7.12 17.65
N LYS A 209 16.11 7.45 18.50
CA LYS A 209 15.98 8.46 19.54
C LYS A 209 15.63 9.83 18.98
N SER A 210 16.28 10.26 17.89
CA SER A 210 16.00 11.53 17.24
C SER A 210 14.56 11.60 16.70
N VAL A 211 14.13 10.55 15.98
CA VAL A 211 12.78 10.49 15.41
C VAL A 211 11.71 10.44 16.48
N THR A 212 11.91 9.63 17.54
CA THR A 212 10.93 9.51 18.63
C THR A 212 10.91 10.75 19.51
N ALA A 213 12.03 11.47 19.66
CA ALA A 213 12.07 12.71 20.42
C ALA A 213 11.23 13.84 19.81
N THR A 214 11.06 13.83 18.48
CA THR A 214 10.24 14.82 17.75
C THR A 214 8.83 14.32 17.44
N ASN A 215 8.53 13.04 17.61
CA ASN A 215 7.19 12.50 17.44
C ASN A 215 6.31 12.76 18.67
N PRO A 216 5.11 13.35 18.56
CA PRO A 216 4.23 13.58 19.70
C PRO A 216 3.90 12.33 20.52
N MET A 217 3.71 11.19 19.86
CA MET A 217 3.44 9.90 20.53
C MET A 217 4.71 9.23 21.08
N ARG A 218 5.90 9.80 20.89
CA ARG A 218 7.20 9.33 21.39
C ARG A 218 7.55 7.89 21.02
N ARG A 219 7.00 7.41 19.90
CA ARG A 219 7.28 6.07 19.36
C ARG A 219 7.19 6.06 17.84
N ILE A 220 7.68 5.00 17.24
CA ILE A 220 7.36 4.65 15.84
C ILE A 220 6.05 3.87 15.79
N GLY A 221 5.44 3.79 14.60
CA GLY A 221 4.21 3.02 14.39
C GLY A 221 4.50 1.53 14.13
N GLU A 222 3.49 0.72 14.35
CA GLU A 222 3.49 -0.70 14.02
C GLU A 222 2.70 -0.94 12.71
N PRO A 223 3.04 -1.98 11.92
CA PRO A 223 2.34 -2.29 10.66
C PRO A 223 0.82 -2.40 10.80
N ASP A 224 0.32 -2.93 11.93
CA ASP A 224 -1.10 -3.15 12.17
C ASP A 224 -1.89 -1.84 12.30
N GLU A 225 -1.23 -0.75 12.70
CA GLU A 225 -1.87 0.57 12.75
C GLU A 225 -2.17 1.10 11.33
N ILE A 226 -1.40 0.66 10.33
CA ILE A 226 -1.67 0.97 8.92
C ILE A 226 -2.65 -0.04 8.31
N GLY A 227 -2.52 -1.31 8.68
CA GLY A 227 -3.42 -2.38 8.25
C GLY A 227 -4.88 -2.09 8.59
N GLY A 228 -5.14 -1.63 9.81
CA GLY A 228 -6.48 -1.25 10.28
C GLY A 228 -7.10 -0.09 9.48
N ILE A 229 -6.29 0.93 9.12
CA ILE A 229 -6.75 2.05 8.28
C ILE A 229 -7.10 1.57 6.86
N ALA A 230 -6.27 0.69 6.28
CA ALA A 230 -6.54 0.14 4.96
C ALA A 230 -7.82 -0.70 4.95
N GLY A 231 -8.06 -1.52 5.98
CA GLY A 231 -9.31 -2.26 6.18
C GLY A 231 -10.53 -1.33 6.27
N MET A 232 -10.43 -0.26 7.06
CA MET A 232 -11.48 0.77 7.18
C MET A 232 -11.78 1.46 5.84
N LEU A 233 -10.76 1.83 5.07
CA LEU A 233 -10.95 2.44 3.75
C LEU A 233 -11.55 1.45 2.74
N GLY A 234 -11.24 0.15 2.85
CA GLY A 234 -11.75 -0.91 1.99
C GLY A 234 -13.22 -1.25 2.19
N CYS A 235 -13.76 -1.03 3.39
CA CYS A 235 -15.12 -1.41 3.78
C CYS A 235 -16.14 -0.26 3.71
N LYS A 236 -17.39 -0.53 4.14
CA LYS A 236 -18.48 0.47 4.18
C LYS A 236 -18.17 1.66 5.09
N ALA A 237 -17.35 1.49 6.13
CA ALA A 237 -16.95 2.59 7.02
C ALA A 237 -16.21 3.71 6.28
N GLY A 238 -15.48 3.36 5.19
CA GLY A 238 -14.80 4.32 4.31
C GLY A 238 -15.66 4.86 3.16
N SER A 239 -16.95 4.56 3.07
CA SER A 239 -17.78 4.80 1.87
C SER A 239 -17.91 6.26 1.45
N TYR A 240 -17.70 7.22 2.34
CA TYR A 240 -17.73 8.65 2.02
C TYR A 240 -16.34 9.32 2.04
N ILE A 241 -15.27 8.50 2.09
CA ILE A 241 -13.88 8.96 2.02
C ILE A 241 -13.37 8.72 0.60
N ASN A 242 -13.13 9.80 -0.16
CA ASN A 242 -12.65 9.72 -1.54
C ASN A 242 -11.68 10.86 -1.85
N GLY A 243 -10.57 10.58 -2.53
CA GLY A 243 -9.52 11.52 -2.90
C GLY A 243 -8.66 12.02 -1.73
N GLN A 244 -8.74 11.37 -0.57
CA GLN A 244 -8.08 11.83 0.65
C GLN A 244 -6.73 11.16 0.87
N THR A 245 -5.88 11.84 1.62
CA THR A 245 -4.65 11.29 2.19
C THR A 245 -4.83 11.18 3.70
N ILE A 246 -4.90 9.94 4.19
CA ILE A 246 -5.01 9.67 5.62
C ILE A 246 -3.60 9.59 6.20
N VAL A 247 -3.23 10.56 7.02
CA VAL A 247 -1.92 10.61 7.69
C VAL A 247 -1.97 9.74 8.94
N ALA A 248 -1.01 8.83 9.08
CA ALA A 248 -0.85 7.95 10.23
C ALA A 248 0.62 7.95 10.70
N ASP A 249 0.98 8.96 11.48
CA ASP A 249 2.37 9.30 11.76
C ASP A 249 2.67 9.69 13.22
N GLY A 250 1.72 9.44 14.11
CA GLY A 250 1.85 9.81 15.53
C GLY A 250 1.95 11.34 15.77
N GLY A 251 1.50 12.15 14.79
CA GLY A 251 1.48 13.60 14.85
C GLY A 251 2.75 14.28 14.32
N SER A 252 3.68 13.55 13.68
CA SER A 252 4.94 14.12 13.18
C SER A 252 4.78 15.23 12.15
N THR A 253 3.68 15.25 11.39
CA THR A 253 3.45 16.26 10.33
C THR A 253 2.77 17.51 10.83
N ILE A 254 2.15 17.50 12.00
CA ILE A 254 1.42 18.65 12.57
C ILE A 254 2.22 19.47 13.57
N LEU A 255 3.45 19.06 13.87
CA LEU A 255 4.39 19.86 14.65
C LEU A 255 4.92 21.01 13.78
N GLY A 256 4.82 22.25 14.31
CA GLY A 256 5.40 23.46 13.74
C GLY A 256 6.91 23.56 13.99
#